data_31fc0dac28fdc53d9393420ca15e23a8
#
_entry.id   31fc0dac28fdc53d9393420ca15e23a8
#
_cell.length_a   1.000
_cell.length_b   1.000
_cell.length_c   1.000
_cell.angle_alpha   90.00
_cell.angle_beta   90.00
_cell.angle_gamma   90.00
#
_symmetry.space_group_name_H-M   'P 1'
#
loop_
_entity.id
_entity.type
_entity.pdbx_description
1 polymer ?
#
loop_
_entity_poly.entity_id
_entity_poly.type
_entity_poly.pdbx_seq_one_letter_code
_entity_poly.pdbx_strand_id
1 'polypeptide(L)'
;MNKKDYICMSALMLIFAIMAFFRLGTTHVPETTYHADRQNSDIIIDVGEYLSIGSIDVFLGNLHDRKLSISVYNEVKREWEVINNDVHLKSVFRWNEIPIHYKVRYIGIVAMDEEAVFNEMVVKLSDGTPILPVNSANYETLFDEQDTYPEDSYYYNNTIFDEIYHGRTAYEFLHGIHTYETTHPHLGKILISIGIALFGMNPFGWRFMSVIFGILMVGVMYLFAKRLFGSTFIATMTAGLLTFDCMHYTLSRIATIDIFIAFFILLMYYFLYEYFIKEQALRFPKTKKRKKKKNQEANAGVSAGPNLAPENTRTGKEVILTKDLLLPLALCGVSMAFGVATKFTGVYAGIGLGILFIWYTLTYFPKKQVLKLFLFCCLFFVLIPVIVYVLTFIPVVTHREYANIFEKAYHCTINMYNYHANLEAEHYYSSPFYEWPVIWMPLLYSDDDLINGLASSISCMGNPAIWWPGIACFFFILYRYLFKRDRKAGFLLIAYLAQYVPWMGVGRITFIYHYLPAILFTMLMMGYVMHLICEKIPRYGARIVSGYMLIVVFVFFMFFPVISGYPVKEEWGLSLRWLKDWILVL
;
A
#
# COMPACT_ATOMS: atom_id res chain seq x y z
N MET A 1 24.94 0.49 14.80
CA MET A 1 25.07 1.37 13.61
C MET A 1 26.20 2.35 13.81
N ASN A 2 26.85 2.78 12.76
CA ASN A 2 27.87 3.82 12.75
C ASN A 2 27.39 5.04 11.93
N LYS A 3 28.14 6.14 11.88
CA LYS A 3 27.75 7.36 11.15
C LYS A 3 27.46 7.11 9.66
N LYS A 4 28.21 6.20 9.00
CA LYS A 4 27.98 5.86 7.59
C LYS A 4 26.65 5.13 7.38
N ASP A 5 26.22 4.30 8.35
CA ASP A 5 24.94 3.61 8.28
C ASP A 5 23.76 4.61 8.26
N TYR A 6 23.80 5.63 9.15
CA TYR A 6 22.77 6.68 9.18
C TYR A 6 22.74 7.46 7.87
N ILE A 7 23.91 7.84 7.34
CA ILE A 7 23.99 8.58 6.07
C ILE A 7 23.40 7.76 4.92
N CYS A 8 23.79 6.49 4.76
CA CYS A 8 23.29 5.65 3.68
C CYS A 8 21.79 5.39 3.79
N MET A 9 21.30 5.11 5.00
CA MET A 9 19.88 4.91 5.27
C MET A 9 19.07 6.16 4.94
N SER A 10 19.46 7.32 5.48
CA SER A 10 18.77 8.59 5.23
C SER A 10 18.82 9.00 3.75
N ALA A 11 19.93 8.73 3.05
CA ALA A 11 20.04 9.00 1.63
C ALA A 11 19.04 8.16 0.80
N LEU A 12 18.91 6.87 1.08
CA LEU A 12 17.92 6.01 0.39
C LEU A 12 16.48 6.43 0.71
N MET A 13 16.20 6.75 1.99
CA MET A 13 14.88 7.26 2.39
C MET A 13 14.55 8.58 1.68
N LEU A 14 15.51 9.49 1.56
CA LEU A 14 15.34 10.76 0.86
C LEU A 14 15.15 10.58 -0.65
N ILE A 15 15.93 9.70 -1.28
CA ILE A 15 15.76 9.36 -2.71
C ILE A 15 14.35 8.81 -2.95
N PHE A 16 13.91 7.87 -2.11
CA PHE A 16 12.57 7.32 -2.24
C PHE A 16 11.49 8.38 -1.99
N ALA A 17 11.66 9.24 -0.99
CA ALA A 17 10.73 10.33 -0.69
C ALA A 17 10.56 11.27 -1.89
N ILE A 18 11.68 11.71 -2.51
CA ILE A 18 11.63 12.58 -3.69
C ILE A 18 10.85 11.92 -4.82
N MET A 19 11.12 10.64 -5.12
CA MET A 19 10.40 9.90 -6.16
C MET A 19 8.93 9.71 -5.81
N ALA A 20 8.60 9.35 -4.57
CA ALA A 20 7.25 9.02 -4.17
C ALA A 20 6.33 10.25 -4.03
N PHE A 21 6.86 11.41 -3.62
CA PHE A 21 6.11 12.67 -3.59
C PHE A 21 6.02 13.35 -4.98
N PHE A 22 6.86 12.96 -5.93
CA PHE A 22 6.81 13.54 -7.26
C PHE A 22 5.47 13.27 -7.94
N ARG A 23 4.71 14.35 -8.24
CA ARG A 23 3.36 14.28 -8.82
C ARG A 23 2.44 13.29 -8.08
N LEU A 24 2.40 13.34 -6.75
CA LEU A 24 1.60 12.43 -5.93
C LEU A 24 0.10 12.65 -6.16
N GLY A 25 -0.32 13.89 -6.32
CA GLY A 25 -1.69 14.31 -6.53
C GLY A 25 -1.84 15.82 -6.30
N THR A 26 -2.93 16.40 -6.81
CA THR A 26 -3.27 17.80 -6.55
C THR A 26 -3.80 17.97 -5.13
N THR A 27 -3.64 19.19 -4.59
CA THR A 27 -4.36 19.67 -3.40
C THR A 27 -5.50 20.60 -3.78
N HIS A 28 -5.66 20.91 -5.06
CA HIS A 28 -6.66 21.84 -5.58
C HIS A 28 -7.85 21.04 -6.14
N VAL A 29 -8.91 20.96 -5.37
CA VAL A 29 -10.16 20.24 -5.66
C VAL A 29 -11.34 21.06 -5.12
N PRO A 30 -12.57 20.89 -5.63
CA PRO A 30 -13.75 21.55 -5.07
C PRO A 30 -13.97 21.21 -3.58
N GLU A 31 -14.22 22.22 -2.77
CA GLU A 31 -14.45 22.10 -1.32
C GLU A 31 -15.86 22.50 -0.92
N THR A 32 -16.49 23.45 -1.62
CA THR A 32 -17.85 23.89 -1.37
C THR A 32 -18.87 22.84 -1.78
N THR A 33 -20.08 22.93 -1.25
CA THR A 33 -21.13 21.95 -1.53
C THR A 33 -22.47 22.64 -1.80
N TYR A 34 -23.17 22.17 -2.82
CA TYR A 34 -24.54 22.50 -3.14
C TYR A 34 -25.46 21.34 -2.73
N HIS A 35 -26.51 21.64 -1.97
CA HIS A 35 -27.52 20.68 -1.54
C HIS A 35 -28.79 20.85 -2.37
N ALA A 36 -29.11 19.84 -3.18
CA ALA A 36 -30.39 19.73 -3.85
C ALA A 36 -31.31 18.87 -2.99
N ASP A 37 -32.33 19.52 -2.36
CA ASP A 37 -33.37 18.82 -1.59
C ASP A 37 -34.62 18.57 -2.46
N ARG A 38 -35.60 17.87 -1.94
CA ARG A 38 -36.89 17.60 -2.65
C ARG A 38 -37.63 18.85 -3.10
N GLN A 39 -37.38 20.00 -2.49
CA GLN A 39 -38.05 21.28 -2.85
C GLN A 39 -37.25 22.03 -3.91
N ASN A 40 -35.92 21.82 -3.97
CA ASN A 40 -34.97 22.44 -4.90
C ASN A 40 -34.22 21.37 -5.73
N SER A 41 -34.89 20.27 -6.11
CA SER A 41 -34.25 19.18 -6.87
C SER A 41 -33.93 19.55 -8.31
N ASP A 42 -34.58 20.63 -8.85
CA ASP A 42 -34.48 21.01 -10.24
C ASP A 42 -33.39 22.09 -10.41
N ILE A 43 -32.28 21.70 -10.96
CA ILE A 43 -31.20 22.61 -11.37
C ILE A 43 -31.43 22.96 -12.84
N ILE A 44 -31.78 24.22 -13.13
CA ILE A 44 -31.96 24.70 -14.50
C ILE A 44 -30.75 25.54 -14.90
N ILE A 45 -29.98 25.06 -15.84
CA ILE A 45 -28.80 25.73 -16.39
C ILE A 45 -29.19 26.51 -17.62
N ASP A 46 -28.98 27.85 -17.63
CA ASP A 46 -29.13 28.74 -18.79
C ASP A 46 -27.76 29.09 -19.33
N VAL A 47 -27.42 28.61 -20.53
CA VAL A 47 -26.14 28.91 -21.20
C VAL A 47 -26.18 30.21 -22.03
N GLY A 48 -27.29 30.98 -21.92
CA GLY A 48 -27.46 32.32 -22.50
C GLY A 48 -27.98 32.30 -23.92
N GLU A 49 -27.50 31.46 -24.79
CA GLU A 49 -27.88 31.30 -26.18
C GLU A 49 -27.90 29.85 -26.64
N TYR A 50 -28.29 29.58 -27.88
CA TYR A 50 -28.33 28.22 -28.44
C TYR A 50 -26.92 27.73 -28.77
N LEU A 51 -26.29 27.03 -27.83
CA LEU A 51 -24.93 26.49 -27.97
C LEU A 51 -24.95 24.97 -28.16
N SER A 52 -23.94 24.45 -28.85
CA SER A 52 -23.70 23.01 -28.95
C SER A 52 -22.97 22.54 -27.71
N ILE A 53 -23.71 21.94 -26.78
CA ILE A 53 -23.19 21.42 -25.52
C ILE A 53 -22.70 20.00 -25.73
N GLY A 54 -21.45 19.71 -25.32
CA GLY A 54 -20.83 18.39 -25.34
C GLY A 54 -21.18 17.58 -24.13
N SER A 55 -20.85 18.10 -22.95
CA SER A 55 -21.08 17.44 -21.66
C SER A 55 -21.29 18.41 -20.51
N ILE A 56 -21.71 17.88 -19.38
CA ILE A 56 -21.62 18.51 -18.06
C ILE A 56 -20.74 17.61 -17.19
N ASP A 57 -19.68 18.19 -16.62
CA ASP A 57 -18.82 17.48 -15.71
C ASP A 57 -19.17 17.86 -14.28
N VAL A 58 -19.35 16.86 -13.41
CA VAL A 58 -19.79 17.04 -12.03
C VAL A 58 -18.74 16.45 -11.08
N PHE A 59 -18.21 17.28 -10.17
CA PHE A 59 -17.43 16.77 -9.05
C PHE A 59 -18.37 16.30 -7.96
N LEU A 60 -18.31 14.99 -7.70
CA LEU A 60 -19.13 14.34 -6.70
C LEU A 60 -18.27 14.07 -5.47
N GLY A 61 -18.36 14.92 -4.46
CA GLY A 61 -17.61 14.76 -3.20
C GLY A 61 -18.40 14.06 -2.09
N ASN A 62 -19.69 13.81 -2.33
CA ASN A 62 -20.51 13.11 -1.35
C ASN A 62 -20.37 11.59 -1.45
N LEU A 63 -20.77 10.94 -0.37
CA LEU A 63 -20.52 9.54 -0.05
C LEU A 63 -21.50 8.54 -0.66
N HIS A 64 -22.48 9.00 -1.44
CA HIS A 64 -23.48 8.14 -2.05
C HIS A 64 -23.50 8.30 -3.56
N ASP A 65 -23.76 7.20 -4.25
CA ASP A 65 -24.07 7.23 -5.68
C ASP A 65 -25.29 8.14 -5.93
N ARG A 66 -25.30 8.83 -7.06
CA ARG A 66 -26.39 9.74 -7.41
C ARG A 66 -27.09 9.28 -8.68
N LYS A 67 -28.41 9.35 -8.67
CA LYS A 67 -29.25 9.15 -9.83
C LYS A 67 -29.81 10.48 -10.28
N LEU A 68 -29.63 10.79 -11.56
CA LEU A 68 -30.07 12.04 -12.17
C LEU A 68 -30.94 11.76 -13.38
N SER A 69 -31.92 12.65 -13.60
CA SER A 69 -32.61 12.79 -14.88
C SER A 69 -32.16 14.09 -15.54
N ILE A 70 -31.79 13.99 -16.81
CA ILE A 70 -31.33 15.12 -17.63
C ILE A 70 -32.37 15.42 -18.68
N SER A 71 -32.74 16.69 -18.80
CA SER A 71 -33.68 17.18 -19.78
C SER A 71 -33.15 18.42 -20.49
N VAL A 72 -33.63 18.67 -21.68
CA VAL A 72 -33.34 19.88 -22.46
C VAL A 72 -34.63 20.58 -22.84
N TYR A 73 -34.65 21.91 -22.83
CA TYR A 73 -35.84 22.66 -23.20
C TYR A 73 -35.91 22.86 -24.71
N ASN A 74 -36.97 22.35 -25.31
CA ASN A 74 -37.26 22.55 -26.73
C ASN A 74 -38.08 23.82 -26.94
N GLU A 75 -37.50 24.91 -27.42
CA GLU A 75 -38.18 26.18 -27.61
C GLU A 75 -39.29 26.16 -28.67
N VAL A 76 -39.16 25.27 -29.66
CA VAL A 76 -40.17 25.12 -30.72
C VAL A 76 -41.45 24.49 -30.18
N LYS A 77 -41.30 23.40 -29.42
CA LYS A 77 -42.41 22.70 -28.76
C LYS A 77 -42.84 23.36 -27.47
N ARG A 78 -41.99 24.20 -26.89
CA ARG A 78 -42.18 24.86 -25.55
C ARG A 78 -42.36 23.86 -24.42
N GLU A 79 -41.59 22.74 -24.47
CA GLU A 79 -41.64 21.68 -23.45
C GLU A 79 -40.23 21.14 -23.13
N TRP A 80 -40.09 20.54 -21.95
CA TRP A 80 -38.89 19.82 -21.56
C TRP A 80 -38.88 18.44 -22.16
N GLU A 81 -37.80 18.10 -22.85
CA GLU A 81 -37.55 16.76 -23.41
C GLU A 81 -36.50 16.06 -22.55
N VAL A 82 -36.89 14.94 -21.90
CA VAL A 82 -35.95 14.12 -21.14
C VAL A 82 -35.03 13.39 -22.14
N ILE A 83 -33.73 13.65 -22.06
CA ILE A 83 -32.72 13.02 -22.92
C ILE A 83 -32.08 11.80 -22.26
N ASN A 84 -31.99 11.78 -20.92
CA ASN A 84 -31.53 10.64 -20.16
C ASN A 84 -32.16 10.66 -18.75
N ASN A 85 -32.88 9.62 -18.37
CA ASN A 85 -33.55 9.49 -17.09
C ASN A 85 -32.87 8.50 -16.12
N ASP A 86 -31.71 7.97 -16.46
CA ASP A 86 -31.00 6.97 -15.67
C ASP A 86 -29.48 7.24 -15.67
N VAL A 87 -29.09 8.49 -15.39
CA VAL A 87 -27.70 8.85 -15.20
C VAL A 87 -27.25 8.46 -13.79
N HIS A 88 -26.30 7.54 -13.72
CA HIS A 88 -25.72 7.08 -12.45
C HIS A 88 -24.32 7.66 -12.27
N LEU A 89 -24.16 8.55 -11.28
CA LEU A 89 -22.86 9.03 -10.83
C LEU A 89 -22.38 8.15 -9.66
N LYS A 90 -21.44 7.24 -9.93
CA LYS A 90 -20.95 6.25 -8.95
C LYS A 90 -19.60 6.62 -8.34
N SER A 91 -18.83 7.46 -9.01
CA SER A 91 -17.47 7.81 -8.62
C SER A 91 -17.45 9.04 -7.73
N VAL A 92 -17.21 8.84 -6.44
CA VAL A 92 -17.10 9.93 -5.44
C VAL A 92 -15.67 10.46 -5.35
N PHE A 93 -15.52 11.74 -4.98
CA PHE A 93 -14.26 12.49 -4.95
C PHE A 93 -13.52 12.44 -6.29
N ARG A 94 -14.32 12.60 -7.36
CA ARG A 94 -13.87 12.54 -8.74
C ARG A 94 -14.81 13.34 -9.64
N TRP A 95 -14.28 13.88 -10.73
CA TRP A 95 -15.05 14.42 -11.83
C TRP A 95 -15.77 13.30 -12.59
N ASN A 96 -17.07 13.47 -12.82
CA ASN A 96 -17.92 12.54 -13.56
C ASN A 96 -18.47 13.27 -14.79
N GLU A 97 -18.24 12.74 -15.97
CA GLU A 97 -18.74 13.31 -17.22
C GLU A 97 -20.16 12.81 -17.51
N ILE A 98 -21.08 13.75 -17.79
CA ILE A 98 -22.44 13.48 -18.27
C ILE A 98 -22.52 13.97 -19.72
N PRO A 99 -22.52 13.07 -20.72
CA PRO A 99 -22.60 13.46 -22.12
C PRO A 99 -23.99 14.03 -22.42
N ILE A 100 -24.04 15.19 -23.10
CA ILE A 100 -25.26 15.89 -23.51
C ILE A 100 -25.44 15.76 -25.03
N HIS A 101 -24.49 16.29 -25.81
CA HIS A 101 -24.49 16.26 -27.27
C HIS A 101 -25.74 16.88 -27.95
N TYR A 102 -26.24 17.98 -27.37
CA TYR A 102 -27.40 18.71 -27.91
C TYR A 102 -27.05 20.18 -28.15
N LYS A 103 -27.76 20.75 -29.14
CA LYS A 103 -27.74 22.21 -29.35
C LYS A 103 -28.92 22.79 -28.59
N VAL A 104 -28.66 23.47 -27.45
CA VAL A 104 -29.68 23.91 -26.49
C VAL A 104 -29.27 25.20 -25.80
N ARG A 105 -30.25 25.88 -25.19
CA ARG A 105 -30.02 26.99 -24.27
C ARG A 105 -30.26 26.57 -22.81
N TYR A 106 -31.30 25.76 -22.54
CA TYR A 106 -31.63 25.36 -21.18
C TYR A 106 -31.47 23.87 -20.99
N ILE A 107 -30.79 23.51 -19.90
CA ILE A 107 -30.59 22.12 -19.47
C ILE A 107 -31.18 21.97 -18.07
N GLY A 108 -32.04 20.98 -17.88
CA GLY A 108 -32.62 20.63 -16.59
C GLY A 108 -31.94 19.38 -16.02
N ILE A 109 -31.50 19.45 -14.79
CA ILE A 109 -30.95 18.34 -14.01
C ILE A 109 -31.85 18.13 -12.81
N VAL A 110 -32.42 16.94 -12.67
CA VAL A 110 -33.28 16.57 -11.56
C VAL A 110 -32.62 15.45 -10.78
N ALA A 111 -32.34 15.71 -9.49
CA ALA A 111 -31.88 14.67 -8.58
C ALA A 111 -33.03 13.70 -8.26
N MET A 112 -32.83 12.41 -8.50
CA MET A 112 -33.82 11.36 -8.26
C MET A 112 -33.79 10.82 -6.83
N ASP A 113 -32.72 11.12 -6.09
CA ASP A 113 -32.56 10.77 -4.67
C ASP A 113 -33.27 11.78 -3.76
N GLU A 114 -33.49 11.41 -2.48
CA GLU A 114 -34.16 12.30 -1.50
C GLU A 114 -33.35 13.58 -1.23
N GLU A 115 -32.05 13.46 -1.20
CA GLU A 115 -31.09 14.55 -1.05
C GLU A 115 -29.89 14.26 -1.96
N ALA A 116 -29.53 15.21 -2.80
CA ALA A 116 -28.33 15.14 -3.62
C ALA A 116 -27.37 16.27 -3.26
N VAL A 117 -26.11 15.93 -3.08
CA VAL A 117 -25.05 16.89 -2.78
C VAL A 117 -24.04 16.84 -3.90
N PHE A 118 -23.76 18.00 -4.48
CA PHE A 118 -22.74 18.21 -5.52
C PHE A 118 -21.71 19.21 -5.01
N ASN A 119 -20.47 19.07 -5.45
CA ASN A 119 -19.46 20.08 -5.09
C ASN A 119 -19.32 21.13 -6.19
N GLU A 120 -19.09 20.72 -7.43
CA GLU A 120 -18.87 21.66 -8.53
C GLU A 120 -19.41 21.09 -9.83
N MET A 121 -19.88 21.95 -10.71
CA MET A 121 -20.30 21.59 -12.08
C MET A 121 -19.61 22.47 -13.13
N VAL A 122 -19.22 21.86 -14.22
CA VAL A 122 -18.66 22.55 -15.39
C VAL A 122 -19.45 22.16 -16.63
N VAL A 123 -19.96 23.14 -17.36
CA VAL A 123 -20.63 22.94 -18.64
C VAL A 123 -19.61 23.07 -19.75
N LYS A 124 -19.54 22.09 -20.66
CA LYS A 124 -18.60 22.11 -21.78
C LYS A 124 -19.32 22.19 -23.13
N LEU A 125 -18.79 23.01 -24.01
CA LEU A 125 -19.16 22.99 -25.43
C LEU A 125 -18.71 21.69 -26.11
N SER A 126 -19.23 21.43 -27.31
CA SER A 126 -18.85 20.23 -28.08
C SER A 126 -17.38 20.19 -28.50
N ASP A 127 -16.66 21.32 -28.44
CA ASP A 127 -15.22 21.41 -28.65
C ASP A 127 -14.39 21.22 -27.37
N GLY A 128 -15.06 20.95 -26.23
CA GLY A 128 -14.44 20.78 -24.91
C GLY A 128 -14.24 22.08 -24.12
N THR A 129 -14.55 23.25 -24.70
CA THR A 129 -14.37 24.54 -24.01
C THR A 129 -15.35 24.66 -22.83
N PRO A 130 -14.87 24.92 -21.59
CA PRO A 130 -15.74 25.16 -20.45
C PRO A 130 -16.41 26.53 -20.54
N ILE A 131 -17.68 26.60 -20.14
CA ILE A 131 -18.46 27.84 -20.10
C ILE A 131 -19.17 27.97 -18.75
N LEU A 132 -19.26 29.20 -18.24
CA LEU A 132 -20.05 29.51 -17.03
C LEU A 132 -21.49 29.82 -17.44
N PRO A 133 -22.52 29.15 -16.86
CA PRO A 133 -23.93 29.48 -17.08
C PRO A 133 -24.27 30.94 -16.68
N VAL A 134 -25.12 31.61 -17.46
CA VAL A 134 -25.51 33.03 -17.20
C VAL A 134 -26.31 33.18 -15.90
N ASN A 135 -26.90 32.10 -15.43
CA ASN A 135 -27.65 32.06 -14.17
C ASN A 135 -26.88 31.36 -13.03
N SER A 136 -25.56 31.21 -13.13
CA SER A 136 -24.71 30.59 -12.11
C SER A 136 -24.88 31.18 -10.73
N ALA A 137 -25.15 32.49 -10.63
CA ALA A 137 -25.43 33.16 -9.37
C ALA A 137 -26.65 32.60 -8.61
N ASN A 138 -27.57 31.88 -9.26
CA ASN A 138 -28.69 31.20 -8.59
C ASN A 138 -28.24 29.90 -7.87
N TYR A 139 -27.06 29.41 -8.18
CA TYR A 139 -26.46 28.15 -7.70
C TYR A 139 -25.00 28.40 -7.28
N GLU A 140 -24.80 29.42 -6.42
CA GLU A 140 -23.50 29.99 -6.10
C GLU A 140 -22.46 28.90 -5.74
N THR A 141 -22.79 27.98 -4.83
CA THR A 141 -21.90 26.90 -4.40
C THR A 141 -21.80 25.71 -5.37
N LEU A 142 -22.37 25.82 -6.56
CA LEU A 142 -22.29 24.80 -7.60
C LEU A 142 -21.39 25.22 -8.78
N PHE A 143 -21.05 26.52 -8.85
CA PHE A 143 -20.27 27.10 -9.94
C PHE A 143 -19.22 28.11 -9.44
N ASP A 144 -18.77 28.03 -8.19
CA ASP A 144 -17.87 29.00 -7.55
C ASP A 144 -16.38 28.60 -7.59
N GLU A 145 -16.09 27.34 -7.88
CA GLU A 145 -14.74 26.80 -7.88
C GLU A 145 -14.29 26.27 -9.28
N GLN A 146 -14.71 26.97 -10.34
CA GLN A 146 -14.44 26.59 -11.74
C GLN A 146 -12.94 26.44 -12.06
N ASP A 147 -12.07 27.12 -11.34
CA ASP A 147 -10.60 27.03 -11.48
C ASP A 147 -10.04 25.71 -10.94
N THR A 148 -10.83 24.92 -10.23
CA THR A 148 -10.47 23.56 -9.79
C THR A 148 -10.64 22.52 -10.90
N TYR A 149 -11.35 22.88 -11.98
CA TYR A 149 -11.57 21.96 -13.10
C TYR A 149 -10.25 21.72 -13.87
N PRO A 150 -9.79 20.46 -13.99
CA PRO A 150 -8.53 20.16 -14.65
C PRO A 150 -8.66 20.14 -16.18
N GLU A 151 -7.60 20.48 -16.90
CA GLU A 151 -7.54 20.27 -18.35
C GLU A 151 -7.67 18.78 -18.71
N ASP A 152 -7.00 17.92 -17.95
CA ASP A 152 -7.03 16.46 -18.07
C ASP A 152 -7.52 15.83 -16.77
N SER A 153 -8.51 14.94 -16.87
CA SER A 153 -9.04 14.18 -15.75
C SER A 153 -8.35 12.82 -15.65
N TYR A 154 -7.40 12.66 -14.72
CA TYR A 154 -6.59 11.44 -14.54
C TYR A 154 -6.19 11.24 -13.08
N TYR A 155 -5.33 10.26 -12.79
CA TYR A 155 -4.97 9.92 -11.39
C TYR A 155 -4.55 11.11 -10.55
N TYR A 156 -3.98 12.18 -11.15
CA TYR A 156 -3.42 13.33 -10.42
C TYR A 156 -4.49 14.13 -9.68
N ASN A 157 -5.71 14.15 -10.22
CA ASN A 157 -6.87 14.89 -9.69
C ASN A 157 -8.04 14.00 -9.29
N ASN A 158 -7.93 12.67 -9.44
CA ASN A 158 -9.02 11.74 -9.17
C ASN A 158 -8.61 10.62 -8.20
N THR A 159 -9.61 9.98 -7.59
CA THR A 159 -9.46 8.66 -6.98
C THR A 159 -9.22 7.60 -8.05
N ILE A 160 -8.35 6.64 -7.78
CA ILE A 160 -8.10 5.48 -8.64
C ILE A 160 -8.23 4.18 -7.85
N PHE A 161 -8.64 3.11 -8.51
CA PHE A 161 -8.75 1.77 -7.94
C PHE A 161 -9.46 1.77 -6.56
N ASP A 162 -8.90 1.14 -5.54
CA ASP A 162 -9.48 1.02 -4.20
C ASP A 162 -9.45 2.33 -3.37
N GLU A 163 -8.87 3.42 -3.88
CA GLU A 163 -8.91 4.73 -3.20
C GLU A 163 -10.35 5.20 -2.98
N ILE A 164 -11.25 4.89 -3.93
CA ILE A 164 -12.68 5.21 -3.83
C ILE A 164 -13.33 4.57 -2.60
N TYR A 165 -12.80 3.47 -2.09
CA TYR A 165 -13.30 2.79 -0.89
C TYR A 165 -12.54 3.24 0.36
N HIS A 166 -11.22 3.22 0.32
CA HIS A 166 -10.40 3.49 1.51
C HIS A 166 -10.28 4.98 1.83
N GLY A 167 -10.10 5.83 0.82
CA GLY A 167 -10.09 7.29 0.99
C GLY A 167 -11.44 7.81 1.45
N ARG A 168 -12.54 7.34 0.81
CA ARG A 168 -13.90 7.62 1.23
C ARG A 168 -14.14 7.26 2.70
N THR A 169 -13.84 6.04 3.10
CA THR A 169 -14.04 5.59 4.49
C THR A 169 -13.17 6.33 5.48
N ALA A 170 -11.96 6.74 5.10
CA ALA A 170 -11.11 7.59 5.91
C ALA A 170 -11.75 8.99 6.15
N TYR A 171 -12.39 9.56 5.13
CA TYR A 171 -13.18 10.79 5.24
C TYR A 171 -14.40 10.60 6.15
N GLU A 172 -15.13 9.49 6.00
CA GLU A 172 -16.28 9.14 6.84
C GLU A 172 -15.91 9.07 8.32
N PHE A 173 -14.75 8.51 8.65
CA PHE A 173 -14.24 8.45 10.02
C PHE A 173 -13.99 9.84 10.63
N LEU A 174 -13.50 10.79 9.84
CA LEU A 174 -13.25 12.16 10.31
C LEU A 174 -14.54 12.94 10.57
N HIS A 175 -15.58 12.66 9.80
CA HIS A 175 -16.85 13.38 9.87
C HIS A 175 -17.94 12.67 10.68
N GLY A 176 -17.65 11.47 11.21
CA GLY A 176 -18.59 10.70 12.02
C GLY A 176 -19.88 10.30 11.27
N ILE A 177 -19.77 10.06 9.97
CA ILE A 177 -20.89 9.65 9.10
C ILE A 177 -20.83 8.16 8.80
N HIS A 178 -21.91 7.62 8.24
CA HIS A 178 -22.07 6.20 7.97
C HIS A 178 -20.88 5.62 7.18
N THR A 179 -20.32 4.53 7.68
CA THR A 179 -19.14 3.88 7.11
C THR A 179 -19.51 2.98 5.94
N TYR A 180 -19.04 3.31 4.75
CA TYR A 180 -19.32 2.57 3.51
C TYR A 180 -18.54 1.26 3.43
N GLU A 181 -17.20 1.34 3.49
CA GLU A 181 -16.34 0.15 3.35
C GLU A 181 -16.06 -0.49 4.72
N THR A 182 -16.69 -1.63 4.98
CA THR A 182 -16.57 -2.40 6.22
C THR A 182 -16.03 -3.81 6.01
N THR A 183 -15.45 -4.11 4.84
CA THR A 183 -14.98 -5.47 4.50
C THR A 183 -13.57 -5.78 5.01
N HIS A 184 -12.81 -4.75 5.42
CA HIS A 184 -11.45 -4.89 5.95
C HIS A 184 -11.33 -4.22 7.33
N PRO A 185 -10.41 -4.70 8.20
CA PRO A 185 -10.05 -4.01 9.44
C PRO A 185 -9.71 -2.53 9.22
N HIS A 186 -9.90 -1.69 10.23
CA HIS A 186 -10.03 -0.26 10.03
C HIS A 186 -8.74 0.55 10.20
N LEU A 187 -7.67 -0.01 10.82
CA LEU A 187 -6.46 0.78 11.12
C LEU A 187 -5.82 1.42 9.88
N GLY A 188 -5.79 0.72 8.74
CA GLY A 188 -5.23 1.29 7.51
C GLY A 188 -6.00 2.55 7.06
N LYS A 189 -7.32 2.53 7.15
CA LYS A 189 -8.19 3.68 6.82
C LYS A 189 -8.05 4.81 7.86
N ILE A 190 -7.86 4.48 9.13
CA ILE A 190 -7.53 5.45 10.19
C ILE A 190 -6.17 6.11 9.91
N LEU A 191 -5.19 5.38 9.40
CA LEU A 191 -3.91 5.97 9.00
C LEU A 191 -4.08 6.91 7.80
N ILE A 192 -4.87 6.53 6.79
CA ILE A 192 -5.19 7.40 5.64
C ILE A 192 -5.87 8.69 6.12
N SER A 193 -6.81 8.61 7.07
CA SER A 193 -7.52 9.79 7.59
C SER A 193 -6.60 10.84 8.20
N ILE A 194 -5.40 10.47 8.70
CA ILE A 194 -4.41 11.44 9.20
C ILE A 194 -3.93 12.35 8.06
N GLY A 195 -3.67 11.80 6.87
CA GLY A 195 -3.26 12.59 5.71
C GLY A 195 -4.37 13.52 5.23
N ILE A 196 -5.63 13.03 5.21
CA ILE A 196 -6.81 13.84 4.88
C ILE A 196 -7.02 14.97 5.91
N ALA A 197 -6.85 14.68 7.20
CA ALA A 197 -6.97 15.69 8.25
C ALA A 197 -5.90 16.80 8.15
N LEU A 198 -4.73 16.50 7.60
CA LEU A 198 -3.63 17.46 7.47
C LEU A 198 -3.68 18.28 6.16
N PHE A 199 -4.17 17.70 5.07
CA PHE A 199 -4.07 18.27 3.73
C PHE A 199 -5.40 18.39 2.98
N GLY A 200 -6.53 18.01 3.61
CA GLY A 200 -7.84 18.00 2.98
C GLY A 200 -8.17 16.70 2.25
N MET A 201 -9.44 16.56 1.84
CA MET A 201 -9.93 15.41 1.05
C MET A 201 -9.60 15.61 -0.43
N ASN A 202 -8.34 15.39 -0.77
CA ASN A 202 -7.79 15.53 -2.12
C ASN A 202 -6.75 14.45 -2.40
N PRO A 203 -6.32 14.23 -3.67
CA PRO A 203 -5.38 13.18 -4.05
C PRO A 203 -4.08 13.18 -3.25
N PHE A 204 -3.51 14.34 -2.95
CA PHE A 204 -2.33 14.44 -2.11
C PHE A 204 -2.63 13.98 -0.67
N GLY A 205 -3.73 14.45 -0.09
CA GLY A 205 -4.12 14.17 1.29
C GLY A 205 -4.32 12.68 1.56
N TRP A 206 -5.15 12.00 0.75
CA TRP A 206 -5.41 10.57 0.99
C TRP A 206 -4.22 9.66 0.67
N ARG A 207 -3.25 10.06 -0.21
CA ARG A 207 -2.04 9.28 -0.53
C ARG A 207 -0.87 9.54 0.41
N PHE A 208 -0.87 10.65 1.13
CA PHE A 208 0.27 11.12 1.95
C PHE A 208 0.79 10.06 2.90
N MET A 209 -0.07 9.43 3.69
CA MET A 209 0.37 8.43 4.69
C MET A 209 0.93 7.17 4.06
N SER A 210 0.46 6.76 2.89
CA SER A 210 1.04 5.64 2.15
C SER A 210 2.51 5.93 1.78
N VAL A 211 2.83 7.16 1.34
CA VAL A 211 4.21 7.59 1.06
C VAL A 211 5.07 7.53 2.33
N ILE A 212 4.57 8.04 3.46
CA ILE A 212 5.31 8.02 4.72
C ILE A 212 5.67 6.59 5.12
N PHE A 213 4.72 5.65 5.03
CA PHE A 213 4.98 4.25 5.36
C PHE A 213 5.93 3.58 4.37
N GLY A 214 5.86 3.92 3.08
CA GLY A 214 6.84 3.47 2.09
C GLY A 214 8.27 3.94 2.42
N ILE A 215 8.45 5.20 2.80
CA ILE A 215 9.75 5.75 3.25
C ILE A 215 10.25 5.00 4.49
N LEU A 216 9.39 4.80 5.48
CA LEU A 216 9.75 4.08 6.71
C LEU A 216 10.12 2.62 6.44
N MET A 217 9.48 1.95 5.46
CA MET A 217 9.85 0.59 5.05
C MET A 217 11.28 0.50 4.54
N VAL A 218 11.76 1.47 3.76
CA VAL A 218 13.16 1.54 3.31
C VAL A 218 14.10 1.61 4.51
N GLY A 219 13.78 2.43 5.52
CA GLY A 219 14.54 2.53 6.76
C GLY A 219 14.58 1.19 7.53
N VAL A 220 13.43 0.54 7.71
CA VAL A 220 13.34 -0.76 8.41
C VAL A 220 14.09 -1.85 7.65
N MET A 221 13.98 -1.89 6.32
CA MET A 221 14.72 -2.82 5.46
C MET A 221 16.23 -2.65 5.64
N TYR A 222 16.71 -1.40 5.68
CA TYR A 222 18.12 -1.11 5.95
C TYR A 222 18.55 -1.63 7.32
N LEU A 223 17.78 -1.34 8.37
CA LEU A 223 18.05 -1.80 9.73
C LEU A 223 18.10 -3.33 9.81
N PHE A 224 17.15 -3.99 9.18
CA PHE A 224 17.05 -5.44 9.19
C PHE A 224 18.23 -6.08 8.44
N ALA A 225 18.53 -5.61 7.23
CA ALA A 225 19.69 -6.08 6.47
C ALA A 225 21.01 -5.81 7.21
N LYS A 226 21.15 -4.64 7.85
CA LYS A 226 22.32 -4.33 8.68
C LYS A 226 22.46 -5.29 9.84
N ARG A 227 21.35 -5.66 10.46
CA ARG A 227 21.36 -6.60 11.59
C ARG A 227 21.68 -8.02 11.15
N LEU A 228 21.16 -8.45 10.00
CA LEU A 228 21.42 -9.77 9.42
C LEU A 228 22.87 -9.94 8.98
N PHE A 229 23.42 -8.94 8.27
CA PHE A 229 24.69 -9.10 7.54
C PHE A 229 25.87 -8.36 8.17
N GLY A 230 25.63 -7.37 9.02
CA GLY A 230 26.66 -6.57 9.68
C GLY A 230 27.38 -5.57 8.76
N SER A 231 27.19 -5.63 7.46
CA SER A 231 27.83 -4.81 6.43
C SER A 231 26.98 -3.60 6.07
N THR A 232 27.57 -2.39 6.10
CA THR A 232 26.93 -1.15 5.62
C THR A 232 26.62 -1.25 4.13
N PHE A 233 27.59 -1.76 3.34
CA PHE A 233 27.43 -1.92 1.90
C PHE A 233 26.24 -2.83 1.56
N ILE A 234 26.18 -4.02 2.16
CA ILE A 234 25.07 -4.98 1.90
C ILE A 234 23.73 -4.44 2.39
N ALA A 235 23.69 -3.75 3.53
CA ALA A 235 22.47 -3.10 4.02
C ALA A 235 21.98 -2.04 3.03
N THR A 236 22.89 -1.23 2.49
CA THR A 236 22.58 -0.22 1.46
C THR A 236 22.04 -0.87 0.19
N MET A 237 22.69 -1.94 -0.32
CA MET A 237 22.24 -2.64 -1.52
C MET A 237 20.86 -3.30 -1.31
N THR A 238 20.65 -3.96 -0.16
CA THR A 238 19.38 -4.63 0.15
C THR A 238 18.23 -3.61 0.30
N ALA A 239 18.45 -2.50 0.98
CA ALA A 239 17.44 -1.44 1.08
C ALA A 239 17.25 -0.73 -0.28
N GLY A 240 18.30 -0.65 -1.10
CA GLY A 240 18.23 -0.17 -2.48
C GLY A 240 17.32 -1.02 -3.37
N LEU A 241 17.28 -2.35 -3.19
CA LEU A 241 16.32 -3.20 -3.90
C LEU A 241 14.88 -2.74 -3.63
N LEU A 242 14.52 -2.45 -2.36
CA LEU A 242 13.20 -1.98 -2.00
C LEU A 242 12.94 -0.56 -2.52
N THR A 243 13.95 0.32 -2.47
CA THR A 243 13.86 1.70 -2.98
C THR A 243 13.51 1.74 -4.48
N PHE A 244 14.03 0.78 -5.26
CA PHE A 244 13.85 0.69 -6.71
C PHE A 244 12.99 -0.50 -7.13
N ASP A 245 12.09 -0.97 -6.26
CA ASP A 245 11.06 -1.93 -6.63
C ASP A 245 9.79 -1.20 -7.10
N CYS A 246 9.28 -1.63 -8.26
CA CYS A 246 8.13 -0.97 -8.89
C CYS A 246 6.86 -1.12 -8.06
N MET A 247 6.59 -2.31 -7.48
CA MET A 247 5.40 -2.55 -6.67
C MET A 247 5.44 -1.76 -5.35
N HIS A 248 6.58 -1.74 -4.67
CA HIS A 248 6.74 -0.94 -3.46
C HIS A 248 6.49 0.54 -3.76
N TYR A 249 7.01 1.05 -4.89
CA TYR A 249 6.79 2.42 -5.33
C TYR A 249 5.31 2.71 -5.60
N THR A 250 4.65 1.89 -6.43
CA THR A 250 3.25 2.09 -6.79
C THR A 250 2.33 2.03 -5.57
N LEU A 251 2.48 1.00 -4.70
CA LEU A 251 1.66 0.83 -3.50
C LEU A 251 1.92 1.90 -2.42
N SER A 252 3.07 2.55 -2.45
CA SER A 252 3.36 3.70 -1.58
C SER A 252 2.67 4.99 -2.05
N ARG A 253 2.12 5.02 -3.26
CA ARG A 253 1.54 6.23 -3.88
C ARG A 253 0.03 6.13 -4.12
N ILE A 254 -0.60 5.09 -3.59
CA ILE A 254 -2.04 4.86 -3.66
C ILE A 254 -2.59 4.69 -2.25
N ALA A 255 -3.81 5.20 -1.99
CA ALA A 255 -4.45 5.08 -0.68
C ALA A 255 -5.10 3.70 -0.51
N THR A 256 -4.26 2.66 -0.44
CA THR A 256 -4.67 1.29 -0.09
C THR A 256 -4.05 0.86 1.23
N ILE A 257 -4.60 -0.21 1.81
CA ILE A 257 -4.13 -0.70 3.12
C ILE A 257 -2.91 -1.61 3.03
N ASP A 258 -2.45 -1.95 1.81
CA ASP A 258 -1.42 -2.96 1.57
C ASP A 258 -0.02 -2.53 2.00
N ILE A 259 0.32 -1.27 1.80
CA ILE A 259 1.62 -0.74 2.23
C ILE A 259 1.76 -0.75 3.75
N PHE A 260 0.67 -0.45 4.49
CA PHE A 260 0.68 -0.43 5.95
C PHE A 260 0.86 -1.85 6.51
N ILE A 261 0.12 -2.85 6.00
CA ILE A 261 0.29 -4.22 6.48
C ILE A 261 1.68 -4.78 6.17
N ALA A 262 2.24 -4.50 4.98
CA ALA A 262 3.59 -4.92 4.61
C ALA A 262 4.66 -4.30 5.53
N PHE A 263 4.51 -3.03 5.90
CA PHE A 263 5.36 -2.36 6.89
C PHE A 263 5.32 -3.06 8.26
N PHE A 264 4.13 -3.35 8.77
CA PHE A 264 4.00 -4.01 10.07
C PHE A 264 4.54 -5.45 10.03
N ILE A 265 4.36 -6.19 8.94
CA ILE A 265 4.95 -7.52 8.76
C ILE A 265 6.49 -7.44 8.79
N LEU A 266 7.09 -6.48 8.09
CA LEU A 266 8.54 -6.30 8.10
C LEU A 266 9.06 -6.00 9.52
N LEU A 267 8.34 -5.15 10.28
CA LEU A 267 8.66 -4.85 11.68
C LEU A 267 8.54 -6.08 12.60
N MET A 268 7.49 -6.89 12.43
CA MET A 268 7.30 -8.12 13.21
C MET A 268 8.55 -9.01 13.15
N TYR A 269 9.01 -9.33 11.93
CA TYR A 269 10.16 -10.20 11.73
C TYR A 269 11.49 -9.54 12.11
N TYR A 270 11.63 -8.22 11.92
CA TYR A 270 12.78 -7.47 12.39
C TYR A 270 12.92 -7.57 13.93
N PHE A 271 11.84 -7.31 14.68
CA PHE A 271 11.87 -7.35 16.12
C PHE A 271 12.01 -8.78 16.68
N LEU A 272 11.41 -9.79 16.05
CA LEU A 272 11.64 -11.19 16.41
C LEU A 272 13.12 -11.56 16.22
N TYR A 273 13.74 -11.13 15.13
CA TYR A 273 15.17 -11.36 14.90
C TYR A 273 16.04 -10.65 15.93
N GLU A 274 15.69 -9.42 16.32
CA GLU A 274 16.36 -8.69 17.41
C GLU A 274 16.29 -9.44 18.74
N TYR A 275 15.12 -10.01 19.07
CA TYR A 275 14.93 -10.85 20.26
C TYR A 275 15.90 -12.04 20.23
N PHE A 276 15.99 -12.78 19.13
CA PHE A 276 16.88 -13.94 19.01
C PHE A 276 18.36 -13.57 19.15
N ILE A 277 18.77 -12.47 18.57
CA ILE A 277 20.16 -11.99 18.67
C ILE A 277 20.51 -11.56 20.09
N LYS A 278 19.62 -10.87 20.79
CA LYS A 278 19.84 -10.46 22.20
C LYS A 278 19.90 -11.68 23.13
N GLU A 279 18.96 -12.62 22.98
CA GLU A 279 18.95 -13.85 23.76
C GLU A 279 20.23 -14.65 23.57
N GLN A 280 20.65 -14.84 22.33
CA GLN A 280 21.91 -15.53 22.01
C GLN A 280 23.13 -14.84 22.62
N ALA A 281 23.18 -13.50 22.63
CA ALA A 281 24.27 -12.75 23.22
C ALA A 281 24.35 -12.93 24.74
N LEU A 282 23.21 -13.06 25.40
CA LEU A 282 23.13 -13.34 26.86
C LEU A 282 23.56 -14.78 27.17
N ARG A 283 23.11 -15.74 26.38
CA ARG A 283 23.42 -17.17 26.54
C ARG A 283 24.89 -17.48 26.30
N PHE A 284 25.49 -16.84 25.29
CA PHE A 284 26.88 -17.09 24.89
C PHE A 284 27.71 -15.78 24.91
N PRO A 285 28.00 -15.25 26.13
CA PRO A 285 28.76 -14.01 26.23
C PRO A 285 30.18 -14.19 25.65
N LYS A 286 30.61 -13.20 24.83
CA LYS A 286 31.94 -13.19 24.20
C LYS A 286 33.02 -13.11 25.29
N THR A 287 33.88 -14.11 25.40
CA THR A 287 35.04 -14.08 26.26
C THR A 287 36.09 -13.07 25.77
N LYS A 288 36.85 -12.42 26.71
CA LYS A 288 37.86 -11.39 26.36
C LYS A 288 38.89 -11.84 25.30
N LYS A 289 39.21 -13.15 25.24
CA LYS A 289 40.14 -13.71 24.21
C LYS A 289 39.61 -13.64 22.78
N ARG A 290 38.29 -13.73 22.59
CA ARG A 290 37.65 -13.61 21.26
C ARG A 290 37.60 -12.14 20.76
N LYS A 291 37.60 -11.15 21.70
CA LYS A 291 37.69 -9.73 21.33
C LYS A 291 39.02 -9.39 20.65
N LYS A 292 40.15 -9.99 21.09
CA LYS A 292 41.48 -9.74 20.49
C LYS A 292 41.59 -10.30 19.05
N LYS A 293 41.01 -11.49 18.80
CA LYS A 293 41.00 -12.08 17.45
C LYS A 293 40.09 -11.33 16.48
N LYS A 294 38.97 -10.79 16.97
CA LYS A 294 38.05 -10.01 16.14
C LYS A 294 38.59 -8.60 15.80
N ASN A 295 39.42 -8.02 16.65
CA ASN A 295 40.10 -6.75 16.31
C ASN A 295 41.17 -6.95 15.24
N GLN A 296 41.77 -8.13 15.13
CA GLN A 296 42.66 -8.48 13.99
C GLN A 296 41.88 -8.75 12.71
N GLU A 297 40.68 -9.37 12.80
CA GLU A 297 39.78 -9.61 11.65
C GLU A 297 39.06 -8.31 11.20
N ALA A 298 38.80 -7.36 12.10
CA ALA A 298 38.21 -6.06 11.78
C ALA A 298 39.20 -5.16 11.00
N ASN A 299 40.48 -5.32 11.22
CA ASN A 299 41.52 -4.65 10.43
C ASN A 299 41.67 -5.24 9.01
N ALA A 300 41.10 -6.44 8.76
CA ALA A 300 41.05 -7.07 7.44
C ALA A 300 39.76 -6.76 6.65
N GLY A 301 38.90 -5.84 7.15
CA GLY A 301 37.70 -5.36 6.42
C GLY A 301 36.52 -6.34 6.33
N VAL A 302 36.58 -7.50 6.97
CA VAL A 302 35.55 -8.53 6.91
C VAL A 302 34.85 -8.67 8.28
N SER A 303 33.71 -8.02 8.45
CA SER A 303 32.85 -8.15 9.61
C SER A 303 31.79 -9.23 9.37
N ALA A 304 32.06 -10.45 9.82
CA ALA A 304 31.01 -11.49 9.88
C ALA A 304 29.88 -11.05 10.82
N GLY A 305 28.67 -10.95 10.29
CA GLY A 305 27.46 -10.69 11.08
C GLY A 305 27.26 -11.77 12.16
N PRO A 306 26.45 -11.52 13.21
CA PRO A 306 26.23 -12.49 14.28
C PRO A 306 25.61 -13.78 13.73
N ASN A 307 26.34 -14.89 13.85
CA ASN A 307 25.80 -16.23 13.52
C ASN A 307 24.80 -16.66 14.58
N LEU A 308 23.62 -17.11 14.18
CA LEU A 308 22.68 -17.78 15.07
C LEU A 308 23.30 -19.11 15.52
N ALA A 309 23.87 -19.11 16.74
CA ALA A 309 24.54 -20.17 17.52
C ALA A 309 25.60 -21.06 16.81
N PRO A 310 26.73 -21.36 17.47
CA PRO A 310 27.70 -22.34 17.03
C PRO A 310 27.22 -23.78 17.31
N GLU A 311 27.60 -24.70 16.47
CA GLU A 311 27.20 -26.11 16.40
C GLU A 311 27.78 -27.02 17.52
N ASN A 312 28.52 -26.51 18.48
CA ASN A 312 29.18 -27.31 19.51
C ASN A 312 28.70 -26.99 20.95
N THR A 313 27.98 -27.93 21.51
CA THR A 313 27.92 -28.43 22.91
C THR A 313 28.68 -27.61 23.96
N ARG A 314 28.34 -26.36 24.17
CA ARG A 314 28.61 -25.65 25.39
C ARG A 314 27.29 -25.44 26.11
N THR A 315 27.16 -25.96 27.33
CA THR A 315 26.09 -25.60 28.26
C THR A 315 26.07 -24.08 28.38
N GLY A 316 25.13 -23.42 27.66
CA GLY A 316 24.97 -21.98 27.72
C GLY A 316 24.55 -21.55 29.13
N LYS A 317 24.87 -20.33 29.51
CA LYS A 317 24.38 -19.73 30.76
C LYS A 317 22.85 -19.69 30.74
N GLU A 318 22.24 -19.93 31.88
CA GLU A 318 20.80 -19.74 32.06
C GLU A 318 20.45 -18.27 31.76
N VAL A 319 19.52 -18.05 30.82
CA VAL A 319 19.12 -16.69 30.40
C VAL A 319 18.04 -16.20 31.34
N ILE A 320 18.28 -15.08 31.99
CA ILE A 320 17.29 -14.41 32.84
C ILE A 320 16.46 -13.48 31.97
N LEU A 321 15.13 -13.53 32.11
CA LEU A 321 14.19 -12.64 31.45
C LEU A 321 14.34 -11.21 31.99
N THR A 322 15.03 -10.37 31.26
CA THR A 322 15.21 -8.96 31.56
C THR A 322 14.30 -8.10 30.67
N LYS A 323 14.00 -6.86 31.08
CA LYS A 323 13.24 -5.90 30.26
C LYS A 323 13.89 -5.68 28.90
N ASP A 324 15.23 -5.54 28.84
CA ASP A 324 15.98 -5.33 27.61
C ASP A 324 15.86 -6.50 26.62
N LEU A 325 15.73 -7.73 27.12
CA LEU A 325 15.51 -8.92 26.32
C LEU A 325 14.08 -8.97 25.80
N LEU A 326 13.09 -8.67 26.64
CA LEU A 326 11.67 -8.79 26.32
C LEU A 326 11.16 -7.63 25.45
N LEU A 327 11.80 -6.45 25.46
CA LEU A 327 11.38 -5.29 24.69
C LEU A 327 11.22 -5.58 23.18
N PRO A 328 12.18 -6.20 22.47
CA PRO A 328 11.96 -6.54 21.06
C PRO A 328 10.78 -7.49 20.84
N LEU A 329 10.58 -8.45 21.75
CA LEU A 329 9.44 -9.37 21.66
C LEU A 329 8.11 -8.65 21.90
N ALA A 330 8.06 -7.66 22.80
CA ALA A 330 6.90 -6.80 23.00
C ALA A 330 6.62 -5.97 21.74
N LEU A 331 7.65 -5.34 21.15
CA LEU A 331 7.52 -4.55 19.92
C LEU A 331 7.08 -5.43 18.74
N CYS A 332 7.50 -6.69 18.68
CA CYS A 332 7.01 -7.66 17.71
C CYS A 332 5.49 -7.88 17.87
N GLY A 333 5.01 -8.10 19.09
CA GLY A 333 3.59 -8.28 19.39
C GLY A 333 2.75 -7.03 19.09
N VAL A 334 3.26 -5.82 19.42
CA VAL A 334 2.61 -4.55 19.05
C VAL A 334 2.55 -4.36 17.54
N SER A 335 3.63 -4.69 16.81
CA SER A 335 3.62 -4.66 15.35
C SER A 335 2.58 -5.63 14.77
N MET A 336 2.43 -6.82 15.38
CA MET A 336 1.39 -7.78 14.99
C MET A 336 -0.01 -7.22 15.29
N ALA A 337 -0.20 -6.55 16.42
CA ALA A 337 -1.48 -5.92 16.75
C ALA A 337 -1.91 -4.91 15.67
N PHE A 338 -1.01 -4.02 15.26
CA PHE A 338 -1.27 -3.05 14.20
C PHE A 338 -1.44 -3.72 12.83
N GLY A 339 -0.67 -4.75 12.52
CA GLY A 339 -0.80 -5.51 11.29
C GLY A 339 -2.19 -6.17 11.15
N VAL A 340 -2.63 -6.91 12.16
CA VAL A 340 -3.95 -7.58 12.16
C VAL A 340 -5.09 -6.56 12.13
N ALA A 341 -4.94 -5.43 12.84
CA ALA A 341 -5.90 -4.34 12.81
C ALA A 341 -5.95 -3.58 11.47
N THR A 342 -4.95 -3.78 10.60
CA THR A 342 -4.92 -3.23 9.24
C THR A 342 -5.51 -4.18 8.20
N LYS A 343 -5.09 -5.46 8.22
CA LYS A 343 -5.55 -6.50 7.28
C LYS A 343 -5.36 -7.89 7.89
N PHE A 344 -6.32 -8.79 7.71
CA PHE A 344 -6.25 -10.14 8.29
C PHE A 344 -5.06 -10.98 7.81
N THR A 345 -4.42 -10.61 6.71
CA THR A 345 -3.17 -11.24 6.25
C THR A 345 -2.02 -11.09 7.27
N GLY A 346 -2.13 -10.16 8.23
CA GLY A 346 -1.24 -10.09 9.40
C GLY A 346 -1.22 -11.36 10.25
N VAL A 347 -2.30 -12.16 10.23
CA VAL A 347 -2.35 -13.46 10.92
C VAL A 347 -1.40 -14.47 10.26
N TYR A 348 -1.21 -14.41 8.94
CA TYR A 348 -0.25 -15.27 8.23
C TYR A 348 1.17 -15.03 8.73
N ALA A 349 1.54 -13.76 8.91
CA ALA A 349 2.81 -13.39 9.54
C ALA A 349 2.91 -13.96 10.96
N GLY A 350 1.83 -13.88 11.75
CA GLY A 350 1.74 -14.43 13.10
C GLY A 350 2.02 -15.94 13.17
N ILE A 351 1.54 -16.72 12.19
CA ILE A 351 1.84 -18.16 12.09
C ILE A 351 3.35 -18.38 11.92
N GLY A 352 3.99 -17.65 11.00
CA GLY A 352 5.43 -17.74 10.79
C GLY A 352 6.25 -17.33 12.02
N LEU A 353 5.82 -16.27 12.73
CA LEU A 353 6.43 -15.86 13.99
C LEU A 353 6.31 -16.97 15.04
N GLY A 354 5.14 -17.60 15.15
CA GLY A 354 4.89 -18.72 16.07
C GLY A 354 5.81 -19.91 15.79
N ILE A 355 5.93 -20.32 14.52
CA ILE A 355 6.82 -21.41 14.08
C ILE A 355 8.28 -21.09 14.47
N LEU A 356 8.77 -19.91 14.13
CA LEU A 356 10.14 -19.47 14.45
C LEU A 356 10.37 -19.40 15.96
N PHE A 357 9.41 -18.84 16.71
CA PHE A 357 9.51 -18.67 18.14
C PHE A 357 9.50 -20.02 18.87
N ILE A 358 8.59 -20.93 18.51
CA ILE A 358 8.49 -22.28 19.11
C ILE A 358 9.76 -23.07 18.79
N TRP A 359 10.19 -23.10 17.52
CA TRP A 359 11.41 -23.77 17.11
C TRP A 359 12.62 -23.29 17.91
N TYR A 360 12.80 -21.97 18.05
CA TYR A 360 13.89 -21.38 18.80
C TYR A 360 13.78 -21.67 20.30
N THR A 361 12.58 -21.49 20.90
CA THR A 361 12.34 -21.66 22.33
C THR A 361 12.52 -23.10 22.78
N LEU A 362 11.97 -24.09 22.05
CA LEU A 362 12.13 -25.50 22.36
C LEU A 362 13.60 -25.96 22.28
N THR A 363 14.39 -25.34 21.37
CA THR A 363 15.79 -25.68 21.16
C THR A 363 16.69 -25.11 22.28
N TYR A 364 16.37 -23.95 22.82
CA TYR A 364 17.33 -23.16 23.60
C TYR A 364 16.85 -22.67 24.96
N PHE A 365 15.54 -22.69 25.29
CA PHE A 365 15.04 -21.99 26.47
C PHE A 365 14.93 -22.88 27.71
N PRO A 366 15.30 -22.37 28.94
CA PRO A 366 15.17 -23.11 30.17
C PRO A 366 13.71 -23.38 30.57
N LYS A 367 13.35 -24.62 30.87
CA LYS A 367 11.97 -25.01 31.21
C LYS A 367 11.34 -24.18 32.36
N LYS A 368 12.12 -23.75 33.35
CA LYS A 368 11.66 -22.96 34.50
C LYS A 368 11.11 -21.58 34.17
N GLN A 369 11.47 -21.02 33.01
CA GLN A 369 11.04 -19.69 32.59
C GLN A 369 9.98 -19.71 31.48
N VAL A 370 9.64 -20.89 30.96
CA VAL A 370 8.69 -21.07 29.86
C VAL A 370 7.31 -20.49 30.19
N LEU A 371 6.82 -20.73 31.43
CA LEU A 371 5.52 -20.18 31.84
C LEU A 371 5.49 -18.65 31.87
N LYS A 372 6.54 -18.00 32.38
CA LYS A 372 6.63 -16.53 32.41
C LYS A 372 6.69 -15.96 30.97
N LEU A 373 7.44 -16.61 30.08
CA LEU A 373 7.55 -16.24 28.70
C LEU A 373 6.22 -16.47 27.95
N PHE A 374 5.54 -17.56 28.24
CA PHE A 374 4.21 -17.86 27.69
C PHE A 374 3.18 -16.81 28.13
N LEU A 375 3.09 -16.44 29.40
CA LEU A 375 2.19 -15.39 29.89
C LEU A 375 2.51 -14.03 29.24
N PHE A 376 3.79 -13.72 29.05
CA PHE A 376 4.22 -12.53 28.35
C PHE A 376 3.74 -12.56 26.87
N CYS A 377 3.86 -13.70 26.19
CA CYS A 377 3.37 -13.87 24.83
C CYS A 377 1.83 -13.78 24.76
N CYS A 378 1.09 -14.34 25.72
CA CYS A 378 -0.37 -14.17 25.78
C CYS A 378 -0.77 -12.68 25.88
N LEU A 379 -0.03 -11.88 26.67
CA LEU A 379 -0.27 -10.45 26.76
C LEU A 379 -0.03 -9.74 25.41
N PHE A 380 1.14 -9.94 24.80
CA PHE A 380 1.57 -9.14 23.65
C PHE A 380 1.09 -9.67 22.28
N PHE A 381 0.83 -10.97 22.16
CA PHE A 381 0.41 -11.60 20.91
C PHE A 381 -1.06 -12.04 20.87
N VAL A 382 -1.79 -11.90 21.99
CA VAL A 382 -3.23 -12.17 22.02
C VAL A 382 -4.00 -10.96 22.56
N LEU A 383 -3.75 -10.58 23.84
CA LEU A 383 -4.57 -9.54 24.49
C LEU A 383 -4.40 -8.16 23.82
N ILE A 384 -3.15 -7.71 23.61
CA ILE A 384 -2.89 -6.41 22.98
C ILE A 384 -3.43 -6.35 21.54
N PRO A 385 -3.22 -7.35 20.64
CA PRO A 385 -3.87 -7.38 19.33
C PRO A 385 -5.40 -7.28 19.39
N VAL A 386 -6.05 -7.99 20.29
CA VAL A 386 -7.51 -7.90 20.46
C VAL A 386 -7.93 -6.49 20.88
N ILE A 387 -7.25 -5.89 21.85
CA ILE A 387 -7.55 -4.53 22.32
C ILE A 387 -7.38 -3.53 21.18
N VAL A 388 -6.22 -3.54 20.50
CA VAL A 388 -5.95 -2.62 19.37
C VAL A 388 -6.98 -2.80 18.28
N TYR A 389 -7.32 -4.04 17.92
CA TYR A 389 -8.34 -4.35 16.92
C TYR A 389 -9.70 -3.75 17.29
N VAL A 390 -10.17 -3.99 18.53
CA VAL A 390 -11.46 -3.47 18.99
C VAL A 390 -11.47 -1.94 19.00
N LEU A 391 -10.38 -1.29 19.40
CA LEU A 391 -10.27 0.17 19.43
C LEU A 391 -10.41 0.79 18.03
N THR A 392 -10.06 0.09 16.96
CA THR A 392 -10.24 0.59 15.59
C THR A 392 -11.71 0.74 15.16
N PHE A 393 -12.66 0.20 15.93
CA PHE A 393 -14.10 0.35 15.68
C PHE A 393 -14.69 1.62 16.31
N ILE A 394 -13.90 2.42 17.04
CA ILE A 394 -14.38 3.69 17.63
C ILE A 394 -14.96 4.64 16.55
N PRO A 395 -14.24 4.94 15.44
CA PRO A 395 -14.76 5.88 14.43
C PRO A 395 -15.80 5.26 13.49
N VAL A 396 -16.06 3.96 13.56
CA VAL A 396 -16.98 3.26 12.65
C VAL A 396 -18.43 3.61 13.01
N VAL A 397 -19.17 4.15 12.06
CA VAL A 397 -20.61 4.45 12.18
C VAL A 397 -21.39 3.42 11.35
N THR A 398 -22.39 2.79 11.95
CA THR A 398 -23.23 1.75 11.33
C THR A 398 -24.71 2.07 11.49
N HIS A 399 -25.57 1.61 10.57
CA HIS A 399 -27.02 1.75 10.69
C HIS A 399 -27.59 1.02 11.91
N ARG A 400 -26.96 -0.08 12.29
CA ARG A 400 -27.34 -0.85 13.48
C ARG A 400 -26.69 -0.26 14.70
N GLU A 401 -27.47 -0.03 15.74
CA GLU A 401 -26.98 0.28 17.08
C GLU A 401 -26.47 -1.00 17.76
N TYR A 402 -25.40 -0.86 18.54
CA TYR A 402 -24.78 -1.93 19.31
C TYR A 402 -24.68 -1.49 20.77
N ALA A 403 -24.87 -2.42 21.71
CA ALA A 403 -24.83 -2.12 23.14
C ALA A 403 -23.43 -1.65 23.61
N ASN A 404 -22.37 -2.09 22.94
CA ASN A 404 -21.00 -1.69 23.24
C ASN A 404 -20.07 -1.97 22.05
N ILE A 405 -18.83 -1.45 22.15
CA ILE A 405 -17.81 -1.57 21.09
C ILE A 405 -17.40 -3.04 20.81
N PHE A 406 -17.46 -3.92 21.81
CA PHE A 406 -17.10 -5.33 21.62
C PHE A 406 -18.14 -6.06 20.77
N GLU A 407 -19.42 -5.79 21.01
CA GLU A 407 -20.52 -6.30 20.19
C GLU A 407 -20.41 -5.80 18.74
N LYS A 408 -20.15 -4.48 18.57
CA LYS A 408 -19.92 -3.88 17.25
C LYS A 408 -18.75 -4.59 16.52
N ALA A 409 -17.61 -4.70 17.18
CA ALA A 409 -16.42 -5.33 16.60
C ALA A 409 -16.68 -6.80 16.22
N TYR A 410 -17.39 -7.55 17.07
CA TYR A 410 -17.73 -8.94 16.80
C TYR A 410 -18.61 -9.08 15.55
N HIS A 411 -19.73 -8.36 15.48
CA HIS A 411 -20.65 -8.46 14.33
C HIS A 411 -20.01 -7.97 13.03
N CYS A 412 -19.30 -6.85 13.06
CA CYS A 412 -18.58 -6.36 11.89
C CYS A 412 -17.51 -7.37 11.42
N THR A 413 -16.79 -8.03 12.35
CA THR A 413 -15.81 -9.06 11.99
C THR A 413 -16.45 -10.28 11.32
N ILE A 414 -17.60 -10.73 11.82
CA ILE A 414 -18.35 -11.82 11.19
C ILE A 414 -18.81 -11.41 9.78
N ASN A 415 -19.28 -10.17 9.61
CA ASN A 415 -19.67 -9.65 8.29
C ASN A 415 -18.46 -9.59 7.33
N MET A 416 -17.29 -9.13 7.79
CA MET A 416 -16.04 -9.15 7.01
C MET A 416 -15.69 -10.58 6.56
N TYR A 417 -15.76 -11.54 7.49
CA TYR A 417 -15.50 -12.94 7.18
C TYR A 417 -16.46 -13.48 6.14
N ASN A 418 -17.76 -13.29 6.34
CA ASN A 418 -18.80 -13.75 5.42
C ASN A 418 -18.66 -13.12 4.03
N TYR A 419 -18.33 -11.82 3.96
CA TYR A 419 -18.06 -11.15 2.69
C TYR A 419 -16.91 -11.84 1.93
N HIS A 420 -15.77 -12.05 2.58
CA HIS A 420 -14.62 -12.67 1.94
C HIS A 420 -14.79 -14.16 1.64
N ALA A 421 -15.58 -14.88 2.43
CA ALA A 421 -15.84 -16.30 2.23
C ALA A 421 -16.79 -16.55 1.05
N ASN A 422 -17.71 -15.62 0.77
CA ASN A 422 -18.73 -15.75 -0.26
C ASN A 422 -18.50 -14.82 -1.47
N LEU A 423 -17.31 -14.21 -1.57
CA LEU A 423 -17.01 -13.31 -2.68
C LEU A 423 -16.81 -14.11 -3.98
N GLU A 424 -17.82 -14.09 -4.83
CA GLU A 424 -17.77 -14.57 -6.21
C GLU A 424 -17.67 -13.34 -7.12
N ALA A 425 -16.52 -13.07 -7.68
CA ALA A 425 -16.29 -11.98 -8.62
C ALA A 425 -15.25 -12.40 -9.65
N GLU A 426 -15.40 -11.90 -10.85
CA GLU A 426 -14.42 -12.03 -11.92
C GLU A 426 -13.74 -10.67 -12.15
N HIS A 427 -12.45 -10.69 -12.41
CA HIS A 427 -11.70 -9.49 -12.74
C HIS A 427 -10.60 -9.84 -13.74
N TYR A 428 -10.50 -9.09 -14.83
CA TYR A 428 -9.56 -9.36 -15.91
C TYR A 428 -8.11 -9.51 -15.43
N TYR A 429 -7.67 -8.64 -14.52
CA TYR A 429 -6.31 -8.64 -13.96
C TYR A 429 -6.13 -9.56 -12.76
N SER A 430 -7.07 -10.45 -12.47
CA SER A 430 -6.90 -11.44 -11.40
C SER A 430 -5.79 -12.43 -11.76
N SER A 431 -4.99 -12.81 -10.78
CA SER A 431 -3.88 -13.75 -10.98
C SER A 431 -3.71 -14.67 -9.76
N PRO A 432 -3.50 -15.98 -9.98
CA PRO A 432 -3.23 -16.91 -8.90
C PRO A 432 -1.81 -16.72 -8.35
N PHE A 433 -1.61 -17.17 -7.11
CA PHE A 433 -0.37 -16.95 -6.35
C PHE A 433 0.91 -17.40 -7.07
N TYR A 434 0.86 -18.47 -7.88
CA TYR A 434 2.03 -19.02 -8.58
C TYR A 434 2.52 -18.14 -9.75
N GLU A 435 1.70 -17.22 -10.23
CA GLU A 435 2.03 -16.27 -11.29
C GLU A 435 2.77 -15.03 -10.76
N TRP A 436 2.61 -14.70 -9.47
CA TRP A 436 3.16 -13.47 -8.92
C TRP A 436 4.69 -13.40 -8.99
N PRO A 437 5.48 -14.44 -8.60
CA PRO A 437 6.94 -14.34 -8.64
C PRO A 437 7.52 -14.07 -10.03
N VAL A 438 6.81 -14.47 -11.09
CA VAL A 438 7.24 -14.27 -12.48
C VAL A 438 6.65 -13.03 -13.11
N ILE A 439 5.80 -12.28 -12.38
CA ILE A 439 5.09 -11.08 -12.85
C ILE A 439 4.27 -11.42 -14.12
N TRP A 440 3.47 -12.48 -14.05
CA TRP A 440 2.72 -12.93 -15.22
C TRP A 440 1.67 -11.91 -15.63
N MET A 441 0.87 -11.42 -14.67
CA MET A 441 -0.23 -10.48 -14.87
C MET A 441 -0.04 -9.25 -13.95
N PRO A 442 0.51 -8.13 -14.42
CA PRO A 442 0.45 -6.84 -13.75
C PRO A 442 -1.00 -6.38 -13.58
N LEU A 443 -1.26 -5.58 -12.55
CA LEU A 443 -2.58 -5.01 -12.31
C LEU A 443 -2.58 -3.52 -12.69
N LEU A 444 -3.38 -3.17 -13.69
CA LEU A 444 -3.56 -1.78 -14.11
C LEU A 444 -4.52 -1.06 -13.15
N TYR A 445 -4.05 -0.01 -12.49
CA TYR A 445 -4.82 0.80 -11.53
C TYR A 445 -5.50 2.01 -12.16
N SER A 446 -4.85 2.61 -13.14
CA SER A 446 -5.34 3.77 -13.89
C SER A 446 -4.72 3.75 -15.27
N ASP A 447 -5.53 4.14 -16.25
CA ASP A 447 -5.11 4.36 -17.62
C ASP A 447 -6.00 5.44 -18.21
N ASP A 448 -5.41 6.55 -18.56
CA ASP A 448 -6.12 7.75 -18.96
C ASP A 448 -5.43 8.37 -20.19
N ASP A 449 -6.19 8.62 -21.27
CA ASP A 449 -5.75 9.37 -22.42
C ASP A 449 -5.83 10.87 -22.13
N LEU A 450 -4.77 11.60 -22.46
CA LEU A 450 -4.69 13.04 -22.23
C LEU A 450 -4.91 13.81 -23.53
N ILE A 451 -5.43 15.05 -23.41
CA ILE A 451 -5.78 15.91 -24.54
C ILE A 451 -4.62 16.12 -25.52
N ASN A 452 -3.38 16.12 -25.03
CA ASN A 452 -2.18 16.31 -25.84
C ASN A 452 -1.67 15.05 -26.57
N GLY A 453 -2.45 13.95 -26.56
CA GLY A 453 -2.08 12.67 -27.17
C GLY A 453 -1.01 11.89 -26.41
N LEU A 454 -0.83 12.18 -25.12
CA LEU A 454 -0.05 11.38 -24.18
C LEU A 454 -0.98 10.44 -23.41
N ALA A 455 -0.46 9.31 -22.94
CA ALA A 455 -1.13 8.40 -22.03
C ALA A 455 -0.55 8.50 -20.62
N SER A 456 -1.40 8.41 -19.61
CA SER A 456 -1.02 8.35 -18.21
C SER A 456 -1.50 7.03 -17.63
N SER A 457 -0.59 6.15 -17.23
CA SER A 457 -0.95 4.86 -16.67
C SER A 457 -0.24 4.56 -15.36
N ILE A 458 -0.90 3.80 -14.49
CA ILE A 458 -0.33 3.29 -13.24
C ILE A 458 -0.58 1.79 -13.15
N SER A 459 0.50 1.01 -13.29
CA SER A 459 0.48 -0.44 -13.20
C SER A 459 1.18 -0.91 -11.93
N CYS A 460 0.53 -1.81 -11.18
CA CYS A 460 1.13 -2.51 -10.06
C CYS A 460 1.86 -3.76 -10.57
N MET A 461 3.18 -3.72 -10.55
CA MET A 461 4.05 -4.81 -10.99
C MET A 461 5.37 -4.81 -10.23
N GLY A 462 6.06 -5.92 -10.19
CA GLY A 462 7.42 -5.98 -9.63
C GLY A 462 8.48 -5.45 -10.59
N ASN A 463 9.65 -5.07 -10.06
CA ASN A 463 10.81 -4.81 -10.90
C ASN A 463 11.38 -6.17 -11.40
N PRO A 464 11.36 -6.46 -12.73
CA PRO A 464 11.85 -7.73 -13.28
C PRO A 464 13.29 -8.05 -12.89
N ALA A 465 14.16 -7.03 -12.78
CA ALA A 465 15.54 -7.20 -12.35
C ALA A 465 15.69 -7.59 -10.86
N ILE A 466 14.61 -7.49 -10.07
CA ILE A 466 14.58 -7.94 -8.67
C ILE A 466 13.84 -9.29 -8.56
N TRP A 467 12.64 -9.37 -9.14
CA TRP A 467 11.76 -10.50 -8.89
C TRP A 467 12.26 -11.79 -9.53
N TRP A 468 12.70 -11.74 -10.79
CA TRP A 468 13.19 -12.94 -11.49
C TRP A 468 14.48 -13.51 -10.89
N PRO A 469 15.54 -12.71 -10.60
CA PRO A 469 16.69 -13.23 -9.86
C PRO A 469 16.33 -13.64 -8.42
N GLY A 470 15.31 -13.05 -7.82
CA GLY A 470 14.77 -13.43 -6.53
C GLY A 470 14.33 -14.88 -6.45
N ILE A 471 13.77 -15.44 -7.54
CA ILE A 471 13.39 -16.86 -7.65
C ILE A 471 14.64 -17.76 -7.49
N ALA A 472 15.71 -17.43 -8.19
CA ALA A 472 16.97 -18.19 -8.08
C ALA A 472 17.56 -18.07 -6.66
N CYS A 473 17.46 -16.89 -6.04
CA CYS A 473 17.90 -16.69 -4.66
C CYS A 473 17.06 -17.52 -3.66
N PHE A 474 15.75 -17.66 -3.87
CA PHE A 474 14.89 -18.51 -3.05
C PHE A 474 15.37 -19.97 -3.08
N PHE A 475 15.61 -20.56 -4.26
CA PHE A 475 16.12 -21.94 -4.37
C PHE A 475 17.52 -22.08 -3.77
N PHE A 476 18.37 -21.07 -3.90
CA PHE A 476 19.68 -21.08 -3.26
C PHE A 476 19.56 -21.05 -1.72
N ILE A 477 18.67 -20.25 -1.17
CA ILE A 477 18.41 -20.20 0.28
C ILE A 477 17.82 -21.52 0.78
N LEU A 478 16.91 -22.13 0.02
CA LEU A 478 16.36 -23.46 0.31
C LEU A 478 17.50 -24.52 0.38
N TYR A 479 18.41 -24.52 -0.62
CA TYR A 479 19.60 -25.36 -0.60
C TYR A 479 20.46 -25.10 0.64
N ARG A 480 20.71 -23.86 0.99
CA ARG A 480 21.49 -23.48 2.19
C ARG A 480 20.86 -23.99 3.47
N TYR A 481 19.56 -23.93 3.58
CA TYR A 481 18.84 -24.45 4.75
C TYR A 481 18.91 -25.98 4.83
N LEU A 482 18.55 -26.67 3.77
CA LEU A 482 18.42 -28.13 3.75
C LEU A 482 19.78 -28.83 3.88
N PHE A 483 20.77 -28.42 3.11
CA PHE A 483 22.06 -29.13 3.00
C PHE A 483 23.19 -28.52 3.84
N LYS A 484 23.12 -27.23 4.16
CA LYS A 484 24.15 -26.56 4.99
C LYS A 484 23.64 -26.22 6.38
N ARG A 485 22.37 -26.49 6.67
CA ARG A 485 21.70 -26.21 7.95
C ARG A 485 21.91 -24.77 8.43
N ASP A 486 21.92 -23.83 7.50
CA ASP A 486 22.11 -22.42 7.76
C ASP A 486 20.86 -21.82 8.40
N ARG A 487 20.96 -21.41 9.65
CA ARG A 487 19.83 -20.89 10.42
C ARG A 487 19.30 -19.55 9.94
N LYS A 488 20.17 -18.68 9.38
CA LYS A 488 19.71 -17.43 8.78
C LYS A 488 18.89 -17.71 7.54
N ALA A 489 19.34 -18.67 6.72
CA ALA A 489 18.58 -19.14 5.56
C ALA A 489 17.23 -19.70 6.00
N GLY A 490 17.19 -20.53 7.07
CA GLY A 490 15.95 -21.07 7.62
C GLY A 490 15.00 -19.98 8.12
N PHE A 491 15.51 -18.94 8.81
CA PHE A 491 14.71 -17.82 9.25
C PHE A 491 14.05 -17.09 8.07
N LEU A 492 14.85 -16.74 7.06
CA LEU A 492 14.35 -16.03 5.86
C LEU A 492 13.34 -16.86 5.08
N LEU A 493 13.59 -18.18 4.97
CA LEU A 493 12.70 -19.12 4.28
C LEU A 493 11.33 -19.22 4.97
N ILE A 494 11.31 -19.38 6.30
CA ILE A 494 10.06 -19.45 7.07
C ILE A 494 9.31 -18.11 6.98
N ALA A 495 10.02 -16.99 7.09
CA ALA A 495 9.43 -15.66 6.95
C ALA A 495 8.76 -15.47 5.58
N TYR A 496 9.40 -15.88 4.50
CA TYR A 496 8.85 -15.85 3.15
C TYR A 496 7.64 -16.78 2.99
N LEU A 497 7.79 -18.05 3.38
CA LEU A 497 6.75 -19.05 3.20
C LEU A 497 5.48 -18.72 4.01
N ALA A 498 5.61 -18.12 5.17
CA ALA A 498 4.47 -17.68 5.96
C ALA A 498 3.64 -16.59 5.27
N GLN A 499 4.23 -15.78 4.39
CA GLN A 499 3.51 -14.77 3.59
C GLN A 499 2.98 -15.33 2.27
N TYR A 500 3.56 -16.41 1.77
CA TYR A 500 3.26 -16.94 0.43
C TYR A 500 2.34 -18.16 0.43
N VAL A 501 2.64 -19.16 1.29
CA VAL A 501 1.91 -20.44 1.30
C VAL A 501 0.41 -20.32 1.62
N PRO A 502 -0.05 -19.44 2.53
CA PRO A 502 -1.47 -19.32 2.82
C PRO A 502 -2.34 -18.99 1.59
N TRP A 503 -1.78 -18.32 0.59
CA TRP A 503 -2.49 -18.00 -0.64
C TRP A 503 -2.87 -19.20 -1.49
N MET A 504 -2.22 -20.37 -1.27
CA MET A 504 -2.60 -21.64 -1.90
C MET A 504 -3.99 -22.12 -1.48
N GLY A 505 -4.48 -21.70 -0.32
CA GLY A 505 -5.79 -22.06 0.21
C GLY A 505 -6.89 -21.02 -0.04
N VAL A 506 -6.58 -19.92 -0.74
CA VAL A 506 -7.55 -18.84 -1.01
C VAL A 506 -8.28 -19.14 -2.32
N GLY A 507 -9.58 -19.42 -2.23
CA GLY A 507 -10.42 -19.78 -3.39
C GLY A 507 -11.04 -18.59 -4.15
N ARG A 508 -10.97 -17.35 -3.61
CA ARG A 508 -11.48 -16.14 -4.26
C ARG A 508 -10.44 -15.51 -5.19
N ILE A 509 -10.86 -14.54 -5.98
CA ILE A 509 -9.97 -13.75 -6.82
C ILE A 509 -8.83 -13.13 -6.01
N THR A 510 -7.63 -13.16 -6.58
CA THR A 510 -6.40 -12.60 -5.99
C THR A 510 -5.64 -11.81 -7.05
N PHE A 511 -4.72 -10.94 -6.59
CA PHE A 511 -3.96 -10.04 -7.45
C PHE A 511 -2.50 -10.00 -7.03
N ILE A 512 -1.64 -9.59 -7.94
CA ILE A 512 -0.19 -9.55 -7.75
C ILE A 512 0.26 -8.74 -6.51
N TYR A 513 -0.47 -7.69 -6.11
CA TYR A 513 -0.10 -6.86 -4.95
C TYR A 513 -0.11 -7.62 -3.61
N HIS A 514 -0.84 -8.74 -3.54
CA HIS A 514 -0.80 -9.61 -2.36
C HIS A 514 0.58 -10.24 -2.11
N TYR A 515 1.47 -10.21 -3.12
CA TYR A 515 2.83 -10.71 -2.99
C TYR A 515 3.78 -9.72 -2.29
N LEU A 516 3.40 -8.45 -2.08
CA LEU A 516 4.27 -7.44 -1.46
C LEU A 516 4.91 -7.90 -0.13
N PRO A 517 4.21 -8.50 0.83
CA PRO A 517 4.85 -8.97 2.06
C PRO A 517 5.90 -10.07 1.82
N ALA A 518 5.70 -10.95 0.85
CA ALA A 518 6.62 -12.04 0.54
C ALA A 518 7.90 -11.54 -0.14
N ILE A 519 7.78 -10.60 -1.10
CA ILE A 519 8.94 -10.08 -1.85
C ILE A 519 9.94 -9.34 -0.93
N LEU A 520 9.49 -8.76 0.19
CA LEU A 520 10.38 -8.15 1.19
C LEU A 520 11.43 -9.15 1.71
N PHE A 521 11.00 -10.38 1.96
CA PHE A 521 11.90 -11.45 2.42
C PHE A 521 12.75 -12.00 1.27
N THR A 522 12.25 -12.01 0.04
CA THR A 522 13.05 -12.31 -1.15
C THR A 522 14.20 -11.31 -1.29
N MET A 523 13.96 -10.01 -1.11
CA MET A 523 15.02 -9.00 -1.13
C MET A 523 16.07 -9.21 -0.02
N LEU A 524 15.66 -9.66 1.16
CA LEU A 524 16.60 -10.06 2.23
C LEU A 524 17.38 -11.32 1.86
N MET A 525 16.78 -12.30 1.15
CA MET A 525 17.48 -13.46 0.61
C MET A 525 18.51 -13.06 -0.46
N MET A 526 18.15 -12.09 -1.32
CA MET A 526 19.10 -11.51 -2.29
C MET A 526 20.26 -10.81 -1.56
N GLY A 527 19.97 -10.04 -0.49
CA GLY A 527 20.99 -9.47 0.38
C GLY A 527 21.92 -10.52 0.99
N TYR A 528 21.39 -11.68 1.36
CA TYR A 528 22.19 -12.82 1.80
C TYR A 528 23.12 -13.34 0.71
N VAL A 529 22.63 -13.50 -0.52
CA VAL A 529 23.45 -13.93 -1.67
C VAL A 529 24.52 -12.88 -1.98
N MET A 530 24.19 -11.59 -2.01
CA MET A 530 25.14 -10.50 -2.21
C MET A 530 26.24 -10.51 -1.14
N HIS A 531 25.88 -10.77 0.11
CA HIS A 531 26.83 -10.90 1.21
C HIS A 531 27.83 -12.03 0.95
N LEU A 532 27.34 -13.20 0.55
CA LEU A 532 28.22 -14.33 0.19
C LEU A 532 29.11 -14.05 -1.02
N ILE A 533 28.63 -13.36 -2.04
CA ILE A 533 29.42 -12.95 -3.19
C ILE A 533 30.59 -12.07 -2.72
N CYS A 534 30.33 -11.08 -1.88
CA CYS A 534 31.37 -10.20 -1.34
C CYS A 534 32.37 -10.94 -0.44
N GLU A 535 31.92 -11.96 0.32
CA GLU A 535 32.83 -12.78 1.14
C GLU A 535 33.72 -13.72 0.31
N LYS A 536 33.13 -14.36 -0.70
CA LYS A 536 33.86 -15.37 -1.51
C LYS A 536 34.70 -14.78 -2.62
N ILE A 537 34.35 -13.60 -3.11
CA ILE A 537 35.04 -12.89 -4.19
C ILE A 537 35.49 -11.50 -3.70
N PRO A 538 36.40 -11.38 -2.73
CA PRO A 538 36.71 -10.11 -2.06
C PRO A 538 37.17 -9.01 -3.03
N ARG A 539 37.87 -9.38 -4.11
CA ARG A 539 38.43 -8.43 -5.09
C ARG A 539 37.35 -7.80 -5.99
N TYR A 540 36.31 -8.55 -6.37
CA TYR A 540 35.32 -8.13 -7.37
C TYR A 540 33.89 -8.14 -6.85
N GLY A 541 33.60 -8.79 -5.72
CA GLY A 541 32.24 -8.99 -5.22
C GLY A 541 31.46 -7.69 -5.05
N ALA A 542 32.08 -6.65 -4.48
CA ALA A 542 31.41 -5.36 -4.36
C ALA A 542 31.10 -4.70 -5.72
N ARG A 543 32.00 -4.86 -6.72
CA ARG A 543 31.78 -4.33 -8.08
C ARG A 543 30.64 -5.09 -8.78
N ILE A 544 30.58 -6.43 -8.63
CA ILE A 544 29.50 -7.27 -9.18
C ILE A 544 28.15 -6.82 -8.60
N VAL A 545 28.07 -6.68 -7.27
CA VAL A 545 26.84 -6.25 -6.60
C VAL A 545 26.46 -4.83 -6.99
N SER A 546 27.41 -3.90 -7.10
CA SER A 546 27.15 -2.53 -7.56
C SER A 546 26.68 -2.51 -9.02
N GLY A 547 27.31 -3.29 -9.91
CA GLY A 547 26.89 -3.40 -11.31
C GLY A 547 25.47 -3.96 -11.44
N TYR A 548 25.12 -4.96 -10.64
CA TYR A 548 23.76 -5.48 -10.58
C TYR A 548 22.75 -4.41 -10.10
N MET A 549 23.10 -3.61 -9.08
CA MET A 549 22.22 -2.53 -8.63
C MET A 549 22.01 -1.45 -9.69
N LEU A 550 23.00 -1.17 -10.54
CA LEU A 550 22.79 -0.26 -11.68
C LEU A 550 21.75 -0.80 -12.66
N ILE A 551 21.73 -2.12 -12.92
CA ILE A 551 20.68 -2.74 -13.74
C ILE A 551 19.30 -2.59 -13.07
N VAL A 552 19.20 -2.82 -11.77
CA VAL A 552 17.95 -2.64 -11.01
C VAL A 552 17.42 -1.21 -11.14
N VAL A 553 18.30 -0.22 -10.94
CA VAL A 553 17.96 1.20 -11.08
C VAL A 553 17.55 1.54 -12.51
N PHE A 554 18.29 1.06 -13.50
CA PHE A 554 17.97 1.27 -14.92
C PHE A 554 16.59 0.72 -15.28
N VAL A 555 16.29 -0.51 -14.89
CA VAL A 555 14.99 -1.14 -15.16
C VAL A 555 13.86 -0.39 -14.44
N PHE A 556 14.07 0.05 -13.20
CA PHE A 556 13.09 0.86 -12.48
C PHE A 556 12.74 2.14 -13.27
N PHE A 557 13.74 2.91 -13.70
CA PHE A 557 13.48 4.16 -14.45
C PHE A 557 12.91 3.92 -15.85
N MET A 558 13.20 2.79 -16.45
CA MET A 558 12.58 2.40 -17.72
C MET A 558 11.07 2.17 -17.57
N PHE A 559 10.63 1.55 -16.47
CA PHE A 559 9.21 1.34 -16.14
C PHE A 559 8.58 2.54 -15.40
N PHE A 560 9.37 3.53 -14.99
CA PHE A 560 8.89 4.65 -14.16
C PHE A 560 7.63 5.34 -14.73
N PRO A 561 7.49 5.65 -16.01
CA PRO A 561 6.27 6.28 -16.51
C PRO A 561 5.02 5.45 -16.24
N VAL A 562 5.04 4.16 -16.56
CA VAL A 562 3.86 3.26 -16.42
C VAL A 562 3.58 2.79 -14.98
N ILE A 563 4.39 3.18 -14.02
CA ILE A 563 4.15 2.91 -12.59
C ILE A 563 3.89 4.19 -11.78
N SER A 564 4.13 5.36 -12.37
CA SER A 564 4.02 6.66 -11.70
C SER A 564 2.84 7.51 -12.18
N GLY A 565 2.23 7.16 -13.31
CA GLY A 565 1.27 8.00 -14.00
C GLY A 565 1.90 9.19 -14.70
N TYR A 566 3.23 9.20 -14.91
CA TYR A 566 3.89 10.25 -15.65
C TYR A 566 3.48 10.19 -17.14
N PRO A 567 2.92 11.29 -17.70
CA PRO A 567 2.46 11.28 -19.08
C PRO A 567 3.57 10.99 -20.09
N VAL A 568 3.36 10.02 -20.93
CA VAL A 568 4.28 9.62 -22.02
C VAL A 568 3.49 9.25 -23.27
N LYS A 569 4.17 9.16 -24.40
CA LYS A 569 3.55 8.59 -25.60
C LYS A 569 3.16 7.14 -25.36
N GLU A 570 2.00 6.73 -25.84
CA GLU A 570 1.46 5.37 -25.74
C GLU A 570 2.50 4.32 -26.22
N GLU A 571 3.22 4.61 -27.31
CA GLU A 571 4.26 3.73 -27.87
C GLU A 571 5.34 3.34 -26.84
N TRP A 572 5.65 4.23 -25.87
CA TRP A 572 6.58 3.91 -24.80
C TRP A 572 6.02 2.81 -23.89
N GLY A 573 4.78 2.92 -23.45
CA GLY A 573 4.10 1.91 -22.63
C GLY A 573 4.00 0.57 -23.37
N LEU A 574 3.63 0.59 -24.64
CA LEU A 574 3.55 -0.59 -25.50
C LEU A 574 4.91 -1.28 -25.66
N SER A 575 6.02 -0.52 -25.74
CA SER A 575 7.38 -1.08 -25.84
C SER A 575 7.83 -1.84 -24.59
N LEU A 576 7.19 -1.59 -23.44
CA LEU A 576 7.49 -2.25 -22.17
C LEU A 576 6.71 -3.56 -21.97
N ARG A 577 5.90 -3.98 -22.88
CA ARG A 577 5.16 -5.26 -22.87
C ARG A 577 6.09 -6.43 -23.17
N TRP A 578 6.91 -6.81 -22.19
CA TRP A 578 7.86 -7.93 -22.36
C TRP A 578 7.18 -9.30 -22.35
N LEU A 579 6.03 -9.43 -21.71
CA LEU A 579 5.18 -10.62 -21.77
C LEU A 579 3.86 -10.25 -22.44
N LYS A 580 3.22 -11.23 -23.09
CA LYS A 580 1.98 -11.03 -23.84
C LYS A 580 0.85 -10.42 -22.98
N ASP A 581 0.78 -10.85 -21.72
CA ASP A 581 -0.30 -10.48 -20.80
C ASP A 581 0.02 -9.20 -19.99
N TRP A 582 1.13 -8.51 -20.31
CA TRP A 582 1.44 -7.21 -19.71
C TRP A 582 0.67 -6.11 -20.42
N ILE A 583 -0.49 -5.77 -19.89
CA ILE A 583 -1.25 -4.59 -20.31
C ILE A 583 -0.87 -3.47 -19.36
N LEU A 584 0.04 -2.60 -19.80
CA LEU A 584 0.58 -1.48 -19.02
C LEU A 584 0.01 -0.13 -19.45
N VAL A 585 -0.56 -0.08 -20.67
CA VAL A 585 -1.31 1.01 -21.30
C VAL A 585 -2.34 0.33 -22.20
N LEU A 586 -3.57 0.84 -22.28
CA LEU A 586 -4.67 0.34 -23.13
C LEU A 586 -4.69 1.01 -24.50
#